data_78fc4a25bcb1c27f46e9da402fc5a946
#
_entry.id   78fc4a25bcb1c27f46e9da402fc5a946
#
_cell.length_a   1.000
_cell.length_b   1.000
_cell.length_c   1.000
_cell.angle_alpha   90.00
_cell.angle_beta   90.00
_cell.angle_gamma   90.00
#
_symmetry.space_group_name_H-M   'P 1'
#
loop_
_entity.id
_entity.type
_entity.pdbx_description
1 polymer ?
#
loop_
_entity_poly.entity_id
_entity_poly.type
_entity_poly.pdbx_seq_one_letter_code
_entity_poly.pdbx_strand_id
1 'polypeptide(L)'
;MAAPAPPGQSPPPPPPSPRPKGRVRSGRLVILVVLVVVAVVLPAGAALLDRRQPATRLEPLTPPSSAPLAARSYPPGTPAPALRLPGLDGGQVDLAALRGRPVVVNFWATWCDPCVREFPLLRQAAATHRPDRLAVVGVLSGDTPAAARPFVRRNGATWPIALDPNTTTATAWGAIGLPHTWFIRADGTLASHQLGELTQASLDRQLAEIL
;
A
#
# COMPACT_ATOMS: atom_id res chain seq x y z
N MET A 1 -39.56 87.94 7.18
CA MET A 1 -40.89 87.36 6.92
C MET A 1 -41.02 87.14 5.41
N ALA A 2 -40.84 85.92 4.94
CA ALA A 2 -40.99 85.58 3.55
C ALA A 2 -42.33 84.81 3.40
N ALA A 3 -43.16 85.27 2.46
CA ALA A 3 -44.50 84.74 2.17
C ALA A 3 -44.42 83.38 1.50
N PRO A 4 -45.39 82.48 1.73
CA PRO A 4 -45.38 81.09 1.10
C PRO A 4 -45.85 81.18 -0.32
N ALA A 5 -45.25 80.26 -1.17
CA ALA A 5 -45.55 80.02 -2.56
C ALA A 5 -46.88 79.25 -2.71
N PRO A 6 -47.65 79.44 -3.84
CA PRO A 6 -48.93 78.78 -4.08
C PRO A 6 -48.76 77.37 -4.55
N PRO A 7 -49.76 76.47 -4.34
CA PRO A 7 -49.67 75.05 -4.69
C PRO A 7 -50.05 74.76 -6.14
N GLY A 8 -49.35 73.79 -6.76
CA GLY A 8 -49.88 72.85 -7.68
C GLY A 8 -50.08 73.28 -9.15
N GLN A 9 -49.08 73.04 -9.95
CA GLN A 9 -49.34 72.63 -11.37
C GLN A 9 -48.39 71.46 -11.71
N SER A 10 -49.00 70.29 -12.02
CA SER A 10 -48.31 69.13 -12.52
C SER A 10 -47.75 69.41 -13.91
N PRO A 11 -46.54 68.97 -14.21
CA PRO A 11 -46.01 69.17 -15.57
C PRO A 11 -46.77 68.30 -16.59
N PRO A 12 -46.86 68.75 -17.86
CA PRO A 12 -47.55 68.04 -18.93
C PRO A 12 -46.81 66.77 -19.27
N PRO A 13 -47.53 65.73 -19.73
CA PRO A 13 -46.94 64.44 -20.12
C PRO A 13 -46.01 64.57 -21.34
N PRO A 14 -44.94 63.76 -21.40
CA PRO A 14 -44.00 63.82 -22.49
C PRO A 14 -44.66 63.32 -23.81
N PRO A 15 -44.20 63.81 -24.97
CA PRO A 15 -44.73 63.35 -26.25
C PRO A 15 -44.47 61.88 -26.53
N PRO A 16 -45.38 61.22 -27.29
CA PRO A 16 -45.22 59.77 -27.61
C PRO A 16 -44.01 59.55 -28.49
N SER A 17 -43.19 58.55 -28.07
CA SER A 17 -42.01 58.10 -28.79
C SER A 17 -42.37 57.51 -30.17
N PRO A 18 -41.56 57.73 -31.21
CA PRO A 18 -41.84 57.19 -32.57
C PRO A 18 -41.76 55.67 -32.55
N ARG A 19 -42.75 55.00 -33.13
CA ARG A 19 -42.81 53.57 -33.34
C ARG A 19 -41.67 53.14 -34.29
N PRO A 20 -40.92 52.09 -33.96
CA PRO A 20 -39.91 51.54 -34.85
C PRO A 20 -40.63 50.93 -36.07
N LYS A 21 -40.27 51.37 -37.26
CA LYS A 21 -40.68 50.77 -38.53
C LYS A 21 -40.07 49.34 -38.65
N GLY A 22 -40.95 48.39 -38.85
CA GLY A 22 -40.58 46.96 -38.92
C GLY A 22 -39.53 46.65 -39.98
N ARG A 23 -38.48 45.98 -39.50
CA ARG A 23 -37.45 45.34 -40.31
C ARG A 23 -37.65 43.84 -40.21
N VAL A 24 -38.68 43.32 -40.85
CA VAL A 24 -39.11 41.92 -40.79
C VAL A 24 -38.64 41.11 -42.03
N ARG A 25 -37.45 41.35 -42.55
CA ARG A 25 -36.98 40.52 -43.67
C ARG A 25 -35.62 39.86 -43.48
N SER A 26 -34.84 40.27 -42.49
CA SER A 26 -33.49 39.67 -42.27
C SER A 26 -33.48 38.46 -41.32
N GLY A 27 -34.49 38.32 -40.47
CA GLY A 27 -34.51 37.26 -39.47
C GLY A 27 -34.70 35.84 -40.05
N ARG A 28 -35.51 35.72 -41.10
CA ARG A 28 -35.75 34.40 -41.73
C ARG A 28 -34.54 33.88 -42.49
N LEU A 29 -33.77 34.76 -43.12
CA LEU A 29 -32.55 34.39 -43.83
C LEU A 29 -31.44 33.96 -42.84
N VAL A 30 -31.30 34.70 -41.74
CA VAL A 30 -30.33 34.37 -40.70
C VAL A 30 -30.66 33.03 -40.02
N ILE A 31 -31.94 32.78 -39.73
CA ILE A 31 -32.37 31.50 -39.14
C ILE A 31 -32.09 30.34 -40.10
N LEU A 32 -32.37 30.51 -41.41
CA LEU A 32 -32.10 29.47 -42.41
C LEU A 32 -30.59 29.17 -42.54
N VAL A 33 -29.76 30.21 -42.53
CA VAL A 33 -28.31 30.05 -42.59
C VAL A 33 -27.78 29.35 -41.34
N VAL A 34 -28.28 29.73 -40.14
CA VAL A 34 -27.90 29.08 -38.89
C VAL A 34 -28.32 27.61 -38.87
N LEU A 35 -29.53 27.29 -39.34
CA LEU A 35 -29.99 25.90 -39.38
C LEU A 35 -29.18 25.04 -40.36
N VAL A 36 -28.77 25.59 -41.51
CA VAL A 36 -27.92 24.89 -42.48
C VAL A 36 -26.51 24.68 -41.91
N VAL A 37 -25.94 25.68 -41.26
CA VAL A 37 -24.63 25.56 -40.61
C VAL A 37 -24.67 24.53 -39.51
N VAL A 38 -25.69 24.53 -38.65
CA VAL A 38 -25.84 23.52 -37.58
C VAL A 38 -26.05 22.12 -38.17
N ALA A 39 -26.83 21.99 -39.22
CA ALA A 39 -27.08 20.68 -39.84
C ALA A 39 -25.87 20.08 -40.57
N VAL A 40 -24.95 20.92 -41.04
CA VAL A 40 -23.74 20.47 -41.78
C VAL A 40 -22.52 20.38 -40.86
N VAL A 41 -22.32 21.32 -39.94
CA VAL A 41 -21.12 21.39 -39.09
C VAL A 41 -21.19 20.39 -37.96
N LEU A 42 -22.35 20.16 -37.33
CA LEU A 42 -22.47 19.21 -36.24
C LEU A 42 -22.17 17.74 -36.62
N PRO A 43 -22.73 17.19 -37.71
CA PRO A 43 -22.38 15.82 -38.10
C PRO A 43 -20.95 15.71 -38.63
N ALA A 44 -20.40 16.74 -39.28
CA ALA A 44 -19.02 16.74 -39.72
C ALA A 44 -18.04 16.80 -38.53
N GLY A 45 -18.38 17.58 -37.50
CA GLY A 45 -17.61 17.64 -36.25
C GLY A 45 -17.63 16.31 -35.49
N ALA A 46 -18.79 15.66 -35.43
CA ALA A 46 -18.92 14.35 -34.75
C ALA A 46 -18.12 13.26 -35.50
N ALA A 47 -18.13 13.27 -36.83
CA ALA A 47 -17.36 12.31 -37.62
C ALA A 47 -15.83 12.53 -37.54
N LEU A 48 -15.37 13.77 -37.30
CA LEU A 48 -13.97 14.10 -37.10
C LEU A 48 -13.47 13.75 -35.67
N LEU A 49 -14.35 13.85 -34.67
CA LEU A 49 -14.06 13.44 -33.30
C LEU A 49 -14.03 11.91 -33.17
N ASP A 50 -14.88 11.20 -33.86
CA ASP A 50 -14.91 9.74 -33.90
C ASP A 50 -13.65 9.13 -34.55
N ARG A 51 -13.07 9.84 -35.52
CA ARG A 51 -11.82 9.42 -36.19
C ARG A 51 -10.57 9.60 -35.31
N ARG A 52 -10.67 10.31 -34.20
CA ARG A 52 -9.53 10.56 -33.28
C ARG A 52 -9.50 9.66 -32.03
N GLN A 53 -10.50 8.85 -31.84
CA GLN A 53 -10.41 7.77 -30.91
C GLN A 53 -9.83 6.56 -31.66
N PRO A 54 -8.51 6.22 -31.47
CA PRO A 54 -8.15 4.85 -31.71
C PRO A 54 -9.08 4.06 -30.81
N ALA A 55 -9.83 3.13 -31.39
CA ALA A 55 -10.52 2.14 -30.58
C ALA A 55 -9.43 1.45 -29.75
N THR A 56 -9.15 2.01 -28.59
CA THR A 56 -8.46 1.28 -27.55
C THR A 56 -9.44 0.17 -27.23
N ARG A 57 -9.28 -0.94 -27.94
CA ARG A 57 -9.86 -2.21 -27.57
C ARG A 57 -9.43 -2.34 -26.12
N LEU A 58 -10.33 -2.04 -25.21
CA LEU A 58 -10.19 -2.48 -23.85
C LEU A 58 -10.18 -3.99 -23.97
N GLU A 59 -8.99 -4.56 -24.17
CA GLU A 59 -8.79 -5.94 -23.79
C GLU A 59 -9.36 -6.03 -22.39
N PRO A 60 -10.26 -6.97 -22.13
CA PRO A 60 -10.68 -7.21 -20.77
C PRO A 60 -9.36 -7.34 -20.00
N LEU A 61 -9.09 -6.39 -19.11
CA LEU A 61 -8.04 -6.56 -18.13
C LEU A 61 -8.45 -7.86 -17.44
N THR A 62 -7.90 -8.95 -17.96
CA THR A 62 -7.86 -10.18 -17.20
C THR A 62 -7.24 -9.72 -15.90
N PRO A 63 -7.96 -9.68 -14.77
CA PRO A 63 -7.34 -9.32 -13.51
C PRO A 63 -6.11 -10.22 -13.46
N PRO A 64 -4.91 -9.67 -13.10
CA PRO A 64 -3.73 -10.51 -12.94
C PRO A 64 -4.24 -11.67 -12.12
N SER A 65 -4.11 -12.87 -12.69
CA SER A 65 -4.67 -14.09 -12.12
C SER A 65 -4.51 -13.94 -10.61
N SER A 66 -5.60 -13.64 -9.93
CA SER A 66 -5.69 -13.72 -8.49
C SER A 66 -5.63 -15.23 -8.20
N ALA A 67 -4.46 -15.80 -8.54
CA ALA A 67 -4.04 -16.97 -7.81
C ALA A 67 -4.24 -16.56 -6.36
N PRO A 68 -5.10 -17.24 -5.60
CA PRO A 68 -5.26 -16.93 -4.19
C PRO A 68 -3.84 -16.74 -3.69
N LEU A 69 -3.59 -15.76 -2.83
CA LEU A 69 -2.43 -15.75 -1.96
C LEU A 69 -2.56 -17.04 -1.13
N ALA A 70 -2.41 -18.16 -1.84
CA ALA A 70 -2.18 -19.44 -1.23
C ALA A 70 -0.93 -19.17 -0.42
N ALA A 71 -1.08 -19.09 0.87
CA ALA A 71 0.02 -19.03 1.81
C ALA A 71 1.06 -19.96 1.25
N ARG A 72 2.21 -19.41 0.81
CA ARG A 72 3.23 -20.25 0.16
C ARG A 72 3.58 -21.29 1.19
N SER A 73 3.05 -22.50 0.98
CA SER A 73 3.37 -23.62 1.82
C SER A 73 4.77 -24.05 1.43
N TYR A 74 5.68 -23.96 2.36
CA TYR A 74 7.03 -24.44 2.22
C TYR A 74 7.14 -25.79 2.94
N PRO A 75 7.09 -26.91 2.22
CA PRO A 75 7.26 -28.22 2.85
C PRO A 75 8.64 -28.33 3.53
N PRO A 76 8.76 -29.10 4.61
CA PRO A 76 10.05 -29.42 5.19
C PRO A 76 11.03 -29.94 4.13
N GLY A 77 12.30 -29.53 4.21
CA GLY A 77 13.33 -29.85 3.22
C GLY A 77 13.42 -28.88 2.04
N THR A 78 12.47 -27.94 1.90
CA THR A 78 12.56 -26.87 0.89
C THR A 78 13.68 -25.90 1.27
N PRO A 79 14.50 -25.40 0.33
CA PRO A 79 15.45 -24.33 0.63
C PRO A 79 14.73 -23.11 1.20
N ALA A 80 15.26 -22.54 2.28
CA ALA A 80 14.72 -21.31 2.86
C ALA A 80 14.75 -20.17 1.82
N PRO A 81 13.70 -19.35 1.71
CA PRO A 81 13.69 -18.20 0.84
C PRO A 81 14.85 -17.25 1.16
N ALA A 82 15.32 -16.49 0.17
CA ALA A 82 16.37 -15.51 0.40
C ALA A 82 15.89 -14.45 1.42
N LEU A 83 16.81 -14.08 2.32
CA LEU A 83 16.64 -12.97 3.25
C LEU A 83 17.92 -12.16 3.23
N ARG A 84 17.83 -10.96 2.69
CA ARG A 84 18.92 -9.99 2.70
C ARG A 84 18.32 -8.60 2.85
N LEU A 85 18.43 -8.03 4.04
CA LEU A 85 17.77 -6.81 4.44
C LEU A 85 18.73 -5.88 5.22
N PRO A 86 18.46 -4.57 5.23
CA PRO A 86 19.15 -3.65 6.13
C PRO A 86 18.98 -4.09 7.58
N GLY A 87 20.05 -4.00 8.36
CA GLY A 87 20.03 -4.27 9.79
C GLY A 87 19.60 -3.05 10.61
N LEU A 88 18.95 -3.28 11.75
CA LEU A 88 18.55 -2.23 12.68
C LEU A 88 19.75 -1.41 13.19
N ASP A 89 20.87 -2.06 13.43
CA ASP A 89 22.11 -1.41 13.92
C ASP A 89 23.09 -1.03 12.79
N GLY A 90 22.59 -1.02 11.55
CA GLY A 90 23.38 -0.79 10.36
C GLY A 90 23.84 -2.09 9.69
N GLY A 91 24.52 -1.95 8.54
CA GLY A 91 24.95 -3.11 7.77
C GLY A 91 23.79 -3.87 7.13
N GLN A 92 24.04 -5.16 6.83
CA GLN A 92 23.05 -6.06 6.24
C GLN A 92 22.91 -7.34 7.06
N VAL A 93 21.68 -7.82 7.20
CA VAL A 93 21.36 -9.15 7.70
C VAL A 93 21.14 -10.04 6.47
N ASP A 94 22.00 -11.02 6.30
CA ASP A 94 21.99 -11.95 5.16
C ASP A 94 21.95 -13.39 5.67
N LEU A 95 20.85 -14.09 5.37
CA LEU A 95 20.68 -15.48 5.78
C LEU A 95 21.72 -16.40 5.13
N ALA A 96 22.18 -16.08 3.93
CA ALA A 96 23.20 -16.87 3.24
C ALA A 96 24.55 -16.90 4.01
N ALA A 97 24.86 -15.84 4.75
CA ALA A 97 26.05 -15.77 5.61
C ALA A 97 25.95 -16.65 6.85
N LEU A 98 24.78 -17.22 7.14
CA LEU A 98 24.53 -18.08 8.29
C LEU A 98 24.53 -19.58 7.94
N ARG A 99 24.81 -19.95 6.71
CA ARG A 99 24.90 -21.35 6.30
C ARG A 99 25.95 -22.12 7.13
N GLY A 100 25.71 -23.38 7.34
CA GLY A 100 26.56 -24.23 8.18
C GLY A 100 26.12 -24.25 9.65
N ARG A 101 25.10 -23.50 10.03
CA ARG A 101 24.51 -23.52 11.38
C ARG A 101 22.99 -23.39 11.32
N PRO A 102 22.27 -23.98 12.28
CA PRO A 102 20.83 -23.83 12.42
C PRO A 102 20.44 -22.36 12.64
N VAL A 103 19.30 -21.95 12.07
CA VAL A 103 18.79 -20.59 12.18
C VAL A 103 17.33 -20.57 12.56
N VAL A 104 16.97 -19.71 13.51
CA VAL A 104 15.59 -19.33 13.79
C VAL A 104 15.35 -17.94 13.20
N VAL A 105 14.40 -17.83 12.26
CA VAL A 105 13.94 -16.54 11.68
C VAL A 105 12.56 -16.22 12.23
N ASN A 106 12.47 -15.14 13.00
CA ASN A 106 11.23 -14.71 13.63
C ASN A 106 10.74 -13.38 13.02
N PHE A 107 9.58 -13.40 12.38
CA PHE A 107 8.88 -12.20 11.89
C PHE A 107 8.03 -11.63 13.03
N TRP A 108 8.25 -10.37 13.37
CA TRP A 108 7.67 -9.73 14.54
C TRP A 108 7.46 -8.23 14.36
N ALA A 109 6.75 -7.58 15.30
CA ALA A 109 6.63 -6.14 15.40
C ALA A 109 6.45 -5.71 16.86
N THR A 110 6.73 -4.43 17.16
CA THR A 110 6.61 -3.91 18.54
C THR A 110 5.16 -3.74 19.01
N TRP A 111 4.24 -3.58 18.08
CA TRP A 111 2.79 -3.46 18.32
C TRP A 111 2.08 -4.83 18.40
N CYS A 112 2.79 -5.91 18.15
CA CYS A 112 2.26 -7.27 18.16
C CYS A 112 2.38 -7.87 19.58
N ASP A 113 1.31 -7.86 20.35
CA ASP A 113 1.31 -8.36 21.74
C ASP A 113 1.83 -9.80 21.89
N PRO A 114 1.41 -10.79 21.07
CA PRO A 114 1.98 -12.13 21.18
C PRO A 114 3.48 -12.18 20.83
N CYS A 115 3.96 -11.32 19.91
CA CYS A 115 5.39 -11.20 19.63
C CYS A 115 6.17 -10.73 20.88
N VAL A 116 5.61 -9.77 21.61
CA VAL A 116 6.21 -9.26 22.85
C VAL A 116 6.30 -10.36 23.91
N ARG A 117 5.26 -11.20 24.03
CA ARG A 117 5.24 -12.28 25.03
C ARG A 117 6.22 -13.41 24.75
N GLU A 118 6.47 -13.76 23.48
CA GLU A 118 7.44 -14.81 23.12
C GLU A 118 8.90 -14.35 23.13
N PHE A 119 9.15 -13.04 23.14
CA PHE A 119 10.50 -12.48 23.06
C PHE A 119 11.46 -12.99 24.14
N PRO A 120 11.07 -13.19 25.42
CA PRO A 120 11.89 -13.83 26.44
C PRO A 120 12.35 -15.25 26.08
N LEU A 121 11.50 -16.04 25.38
CA LEU A 121 11.86 -17.39 24.95
C LEU A 121 12.95 -17.37 23.88
N LEU A 122 12.84 -16.48 22.90
CA LEU A 122 13.86 -16.31 21.87
C LEU A 122 15.19 -15.82 22.48
N ARG A 123 15.12 -14.90 23.47
CA ARG A 123 16.30 -14.45 24.21
C ARG A 123 16.96 -15.59 24.97
N GLN A 124 16.18 -16.44 25.65
CA GLN A 124 16.69 -17.61 26.34
C GLN A 124 17.35 -18.60 25.36
N ALA A 125 16.71 -18.90 24.23
CA ALA A 125 17.27 -19.78 23.21
C ALA A 125 18.60 -19.23 22.67
N ALA A 126 18.67 -17.94 22.34
CA ALA A 126 19.89 -17.28 21.88
C ALA A 126 21.01 -17.27 22.93
N ALA A 127 20.66 -17.18 24.22
CA ALA A 127 21.62 -17.20 25.30
C ALA A 127 22.13 -18.62 25.68
N THR A 128 21.21 -19.62 25.58
CA THR A 128 21.55 -21.03 25.92
C THR A 128 22.41 -21.67 24.84
N HIS A 129 22.13 -21.36 23.57
CA HIS A 129 22.88 -21.88 22.43
C HIS A 129 23.91 -20.84 22.00
N ARG A 130 25.19 -21.25 21.96
CA ARG A 130 26.25 -20.36 21.44
C ARG A 130 25.94 -19.93 20.01
N PRO A 131 26.37 -18.73 19.57
CA PRO A 131 26.09 -18.25 18.19
C PRO A 131 26.62 -19.15 17.05
N ASP A 132 27.60 -19.99 17.34
CA ASP A 132 28.11 -21.01 16.41
C ASP A 132 27.21 -22.26 16.34
N ARG A 133 26.33 -22.46 17.33
CA ARG A 133 25.40 -23.58 17.42
C ARG A 133 23.98 -23.23 16.97
N LEU A 134 23.54 -22.02 17.20
CA LEU A 134 22.22 -21.52 16.81
C LEU A 134 22.33 -20.03 16.48
N ALA A 135 21.85 -19.63 15.30
CA ALA A 135 21.62 -18.24 14.99
C ALA A 135 20.14 -17.89 15.18
N VAL A 136 19.84 -16.73 15.71
CA VAL A 136 18.51 -16.14 15.74
C VAL A 136 18.55 -14.88 14.88
N VAL A 137 17.53 -14.66 14.07
CA VAL A 137 17.33 -13.45 13.24
C VAL A 137 15.91 -12.96 13.50
N GLY A 138 15.76 -11.74 13.97
CA GLY A 138 14.47 -11.07 14.01
C GLY A 138 14.22 -10.30 12.72
N VAL A 139 13.04 -10.44 12.12
CA VAL A 139 12.62 -9.61 10.99
C VAL A 139 11.51 -8.70 11.47
N LEU A 140 11.83 -7.41 11.58
CA LEU A 140 10.89 -6.37 11.96
C LEU A 140 9.98 -6.05 10.78
N SER A 141 8.75 -6.54 10.78
CA SER A 141 7.82 -6.44 9.67
C SER A 141 6.70 -5.44 9.93
N GLY A 142 6.50 -4.49 9.00
CA GLY A 142 5.43 -3.51 9.10
C GLY A 142 5.56 -2.57 10.31
N ASP A 143 6.80 -2.29 10.73
CA ASP A 143 7.10 -1.44 11.87
C ASP A 143 8.34 -0.58 11.61
N THR A 144 8.64 0.36 12.51
CA THR A 144 9.69 1.34 12.33
C THR A 144 10.94 1.06 13.18
N PRO A 145 12.13 1.40 12.68
CA PRO A 145 13.35 1.32 13.47
C PRO A 145 13.28 2.16 14.76
N ALA A 146 12.55 3.26 14.75
CA ALA A 146 12.37 4.14 15.91
C ALA A 146 11.62 3.44 17.05
N ALA A 147 10.59 2.66 16.74
CA ALA A 147 9.87 1.84 17.72
C ALA A 147 10.71 0.65 18.19
N ALA A 148 11.40 -0.01 17.26
CA ALA A 148 12.14 -1.23 17.54
C ALA A 148 13.38 -1.00 18.43
N ARG A 149 14.17 0.04 18.19
CA ARG A 149 15.42 0.29 18.94
C ARG A 149 15.24 0.29 20.48
N PRO A 150 14.31 1.08 21.06
CA PRO A 150 14.09 1.05 22.50
C PRO A 150 13.53 -0.30 22.98
N PHE A 151 12.70 -0.96 22.18
CA PHE A 151 12.15 -2.27 22.50
C PHE A 151 13.24 -3.33 22.61
N VAL A 152 14.09 -3.46 21.59
CA VAL A 152 15.20 -4.41 21.51
C VAL A 152 16.17 -4.25 22.70
N ARG A 153 16.53 -2.99 23.03
CA ARG A 153 17.38 -2.70 24.18
C ARG A 153 16.74 -3.11 25.51
N ARG A 154 15.47 -2.75 25.74
CA ARG A 154 14.77 -3.09 27.02
C ARG A 154 14.59 -4.59 27.18
N ASN A 155 14.37 -5.32 26.09
CA ASN A 155 14.12 -6.75 26.13
C ASN A 155 15.39 -7.61 25.96
N GLY A 156 16.55 -6.97 25.79
CA GLY A 156 17.85 -7.64 25.77
C GLY A 156 18.05 -8.57 24.57
N ALA A 157 17.57 -8.19 23.38
CA ALA A 157 17.89 -8.94 22.17
C ALA A 157 19.37 -8.77 21.82
N THR A 158 20.06 -9.88 21.62
CA THR A 158 21.50 -9.93 21.28
C THR A 158 21.73 -10.42 19.84
N TRP A 159 20.65 -10.69 19.12
CA TRP A 159 20.66 -11.17 17.74
C TRP A 159 20.35 -10.05 16.74
N PRO A 160 20.77 -10.18 15.46
CA PRO A 160 20.50 -9.20 14.44
C PRO A 160 19.00 -9.04 14.16
N ILE A 161 18.58 -7.80 13.99
CA ILE A 161 17.23 -7.43 13.57
C ILE A 161 17.29 -6.88 12.15
N ALA A 162 16.63 -7.56 11.21
CA ALA A 162 16.46 -7.14 9.84
C ALA A 162 15.21 -6.26 9.69
N LEU A 163 15.25 -5.28 8.79
CA LEU A 163 14.16 -4.31 8.59
C LEU A 163 13.34 -4.66 7.35
N ASP A 164 12.05 -4.93 7.53
CA ASP A 164 11.07 -5.21 6.47
C ASP A 164 9.84 -4.31 6.63
N PRO A 165 10.00 -2.98 6.48
CA PRO A 165 8.93 -2.02 6.78
C PRO A 165 7.68 -2.19 5.90
N ASN A 166 7.84 -2.69 4.70
CA ASN A 166 6.77 -2.90 3.72
C ASN A 166 6.23 -4.34 3.70
N THR A 167 6.65 -5.19 4.63
CA THR A 167 6.26 -6.61 4.72
C THR A 167 6.53 -7.45 3.47
N THR A 168 7.39 -6.98 2.59
CA THR A 168 7.71 -7.65 1.31
C THR A 168 8.38 -8.99 1.54
N THR A 169 9.33 -9.04 2.48
CA THR A 169 10.02 -10.29 2.84
C THR A 169 9.10 -11.23 3.60
N ALA A 170 8.30 -10.71 4.54
CA ALA A 170 7.29 -11.49 5.23
C ALA A 170 6.32 -12.17 4.24
N THR A 171 5.81 -11.40 3.27
CA THR A 171 4.95 -11.92 2.21
C THR A 171 5.65 -12.99 1.35
N ALA A 172 6.90 -12.76 0.96
CA ALA A 172 7.68 -13.73 0.17
C ALA A 172 7.93 -15.03 0.94
N TRP A 173 8.04 -14.96 2.27
CA TRP A 173 8.18 -16.11 3.16
C TRP A 173 6.84 -16.79 3.49
N GLY A 174 5.72 -16.24 3.03
CA GLY A 174 4.39 -16.76 3.36
C GLY A 174 3.95 -16.47 4.79
N ALA A 175 4.53 -15.45 5.42
CA ALA A 175 4.11 -15.00 6.75
C ALA A 175 2.78 -14.25 6.62
N ILE A 176 1.68 -14.92 6.94
CA ILE A 176 0.30 -14.42 6.83
C ILE A 176 -0.16 -13.68 8.09
N GLY A 177 0.67 -13.61 9.11
CA GLY A 177 0.40 -12.95 10.39
C GLY A 177 1.64 -12.93 11.26
N LEU A 178 1.58 -12.21 12.37
CA LEU A 178 2.68 -12.11 13.35
C LEU A 178 2.23 -12.61 14.72
N PRO A 179 3.16 -13.24 15.49
CA PRO A 179 4.49 -13.66 15.06
C PRO A 179 4.44 -14.84 14.09
N HIS A 180 5.48 -14.99 13.27
CA HIS A 180 5.66 -16.18 12.45
C HIS A 180 7.14 -16.58 12.50
N THR A 181 7.43 -17.77 13.00
CA THR A 181 8.79 -18.25 13.23
C THR A 181 9.11 -19.42 12.33
N TRP A 182 10.28 -19.36 11.69
CA TRP A 182 10.81 -20.38 10.80
C TRP A 182 12.07 -21.00 11.37
N PHE A 183 12.16 -22.33 11.31
CA PHE A 183 13.27 -23.13 11.80
C PHE A 183 14.02 -23.73 10.61
N ILE A 184 15.31 -23.43 10.51
CA ILE A 184 16.14 -23.71 9.34
C ILE A 184 17.32 -24.56 9.78
N ARG A 185 17.55 -25.65 9.05
CA ARG A 185 18.70 -26.53 9.29
C ARG A 185 20.00 -25.89 8.83
N ALA A 186 21.12 -26.44 9.27
CA ALA A 186 22.46 -25.97 8.93
C ALA A 186 22.74 -25.96 7.42
N ASP A 187 22.11 -26.87 6.66
CA ASP A 187 22.20 -26.94 5.20
C ASP A 187 21.39 -25.83 4.48
N GLY A 188 20.62 -25.03 5.24
CA GLY A 188 19.78 -23.96 4.73
C GLY A 188 18.39 -24.40 4.27
N THR A 189 17.97 -25.64 4.59
CA THR A 189 16.60 -26.10 4.32
C THR A 189 15.66 -25.80 5.48
N LEU A 190 14.39 -25.58 5.19
CA LEU A 190 13.35 -25.41 6.19
C LEU A 190 13.08 -26.74 6.89
N ALA A 191 13.10 -26.72 8.22
CA ALA A 191 12.66 -27.85 9.03
C ALA A 191 11.16 -27.74 9.29
N SER A 192 10.74 -26.59 9.78
CA SER A 192 9.39 -26.34 10.22
C SER A 192 9.13 -24.82 10.35
N HIS A 193 7.88 -24.48 10.60
CA HIS A 193 7.50 -23.11 10.94
C HIS A 193 6.33 -23.11 11.92
N GLN A 194 6.15 -22.01 12.65
CA GLN A 194 5.02 -21.80 13.53
C GLN A 194 4.42 -20.41 13.29
N LEU A 195 3.15 -20.36 12.97
CA LEU A 195 2.34 -19.15 12.99
C LEU A 195 1.74 -18.99 14.39
N GLY A 196 1.80 -17.79 14.92
CA GLY A 196 1.38 -17.48 16.29
C GLY A 196 2.47 -17.64 17.33
N GLU A 197 2.15 -17.27 18.55
CA GLU A 197 3.06 -17.21 19.69
C GLU A 197 3.75 -18.55 19.97
N LEU A 198 5.06 -18.51 20.16
CA LEU A 198 5.84 -19.65 20.62
C LEU A 198 5.56 -19.90 22.10
N THR A 199 5.40 -21.16 22.46
CA THR A 199 5.48 -21.63 23.84
C THR A 199 6.83 -22.31 24.07
N GLN A 200 7.24 -22.47 25.33
CA GLN A 200 8.48 -23.22 25.63
C GLN A 200 8.45 -24.60 24.99
N ALA A 201 7.36 -25.35 25.15
CA ALA A 201 7.22 -26.70 24.61
C ALA A 201 7.27 -26.74 23.08
N SER A 202 6.70 -25.74 22.37
CA SER A 202 6.79 -25.69 20.91
C SER A 202 8.19 -25.32 20.46
N LEU A 203 8.82 -24.35 21.13
CA LEU A 203 10.20 -23.95 20.82
C LEU A 203 11.18 -25.11 20.99
N ASP A 204 11.10 -25.86 22.10
CA ASP A 204 11.98 -27.01 22.38
C ASP A 204 11.83 -28.10 21.31
N ARG A 205 10.58 -28.42 20.90
CA ARG A 205 10.34 -29.37 19.81
C ARG A 205 10.94 -28.93 18.49
N GLN A 206 10.74 -27.67 18.13
CA GLN A 206 11.22 -27.12 16.87
C GLN A 206 12.76 -27.02 16.85
N LEU A 207 13.37 -26.64 17.96
CA LEU A 207 14.82 -26.61 18.07
C LEU A 207 15.44 -27.99 17.95
N ALA A 208 14.79 -29.02 18.51
CA ALA A 208 15.27 -30.43 18.37
C ALA A 208 15.30 -30.94 16.91
N GLU A 209 14.56 -30.31 15.99
CA GLU A 209 14.57 -30.66 14.58
C GLU A 209 15.74 -30.05 13.80
N ILE A 210 16.42 -29.05 14.35
CA ILE A 210 17.47 -28.28 13.66
C ILE A 210 18.84 -28.35 14.33
N LEU A 211 18.89 -28.68 15.64
CA LEU A 211 20.12 -28.81 16.42
C LEU A 211 20.71 -30.23 16.32
#